data_653467a258eeb80b10585cce78a64dc0
#
_entry.id   653467a258eeb80b10585cce78a64dc0
#
_cell.length_a   1.000
_cell.length_b   1.000
_cell.length_c   1.000
_cell.angle_alpha   90.00
_cell.angle_beta   90.00
_cell.angle_gamma   90.00
#
_symmetry.space_group_name_H-M   'P 1'
#
loop_
_entity.id
_entity.type
_entity.pdbx_description
1 polymer ?
#
loop_
_entity_poly.entity_id
_entity_poly.type
_entity_poly.pdbx_seq_one_letter_code
_entity_poly.pdbx_strand_id
1 'polypeptide(L)'
;MSNRKPEWLRAKLPGGPVYKEVRKVVDDHKLHTVCESAHCPNMGECWARGTATVMILGNVCTRSCRFCNIETGRPTELDLGEPARVAASVAKMGLKHCVITSVARDELEDGGASVWAATIRAIRHQTPGTAIEVLIPDMQGKQRDLDTILDAEPDILNHNVETVERLQRRVRVQARYDRSRWVLRHAKSRDFITKTSIMLGVGETREEIIQTMKDLREDDVNILTFGQYLQPTPKHLPVDRWVTPEEFKEWHEYGLSIGFGVVESGPLVRSSYHAEEQSELYFGKNRGPKSLASA
;
A
#
# COMPACT_ATOMS: atom_id res chain seq x y z
N MET A 1 14.68 -23.14 -15.98
CA MET A 1 13.28 -23.31 -15.51
C MET A 1 12.37 -22.49 -16.39
N SER A 2 11.18 -22.99 -16.75
CA SER A 2 10.25 -22.32 -17.66
C SER A 2 9.83 -20.96 -17.09
N ASN A 3 10.08 -19.87 -17.84
CA ASN A 3 9.74 -18.49 -17.46
C ASN A 3 8.22 -18.19 -17.61
N ARG A 4 7.39 -19.22 -17.77
CA ARG A 4 5.95 -19.10 -17.97
C ARG A 4 5.27 -18.93 -16.62
N LYS A 5 4.42 -17.90 -16.52
CA LYS A 5 3.58 -17.68 -15.31
C LYS A 5 2.72 -18.90 -15.04
N PRO A 6 2.69 -19.41 -13.78
CA PRO A 6 1.80 -20.50 -13.37
C PRO A 6 0.31 -20.15 -13.54
N GLU A 7 -0.53 -21.18 -13.57
CA GLU A 7 -1.99 -20.99 -13.75
C GLU A 7 -2.65 -20.20 -12.64
N TRP A 8 -2.18 -20.34 -11.40
CA TRP A 8 -2.73 -19.62 -10.24
C TRP A 8 -2.44 -18.12 -10.22
N LEU A 9 -1.62 -17.62 -11.18
CA LEU A 9 -1.36 -16.18 -11.38
C LEU A 9 -2.22 -15.57 -12.50
N ARG A 10 -3.34 -16.18 -12.84
CA ARG A 10 -4.29 -15.62 -13.81
C ARG A 10 -5.16 -14.58 -13.13
N ALA A 11 -5.16 -13.36 -13.67
CA ALA A 11 -6.03 -12.27 -13.23
C ALA A 11 -7.33 -12.25 -14.05
N LYS A 12 -8.40 -11.71 -13.45
CA LYS A 12 -9.66 -11.46 -14.15
C LYS A 12 -9.50 -10.33 -15.14
N LEU A 13 -10.11 -10.46 -16.32
CA LEU A 13 -10.11 -9.38 -17.32
C LEU A 13 -10.92 -8.18 -16.78
N PRO A 14 -10.43 -6.93 -17.01
CA PRO A 14 -11.16 -5.74 -16.64
C PRO A 14 -12.44 -5.58 -17.47
N GLY A 15 -13.54 -5.22 -16.80
CA GLY A 15 -14.82 -4.99 -17.48
C GLY A 15 -16.02 -4.86 -16.54
N GLY A 16 -17.18 -4.54 -17.11
CA GLY A 16 -18.45 -4.38 -16.39
C GLY A 16 -18.85 -2.92 -16.18
N PRO A 17 -20.10 -2.68 -15.74
CA PRO A 17 -20.64 -1.32 -15.56
C PRO A 17 -19.90 -0.55 -14.45
N VAL A 18 -19.70 -1.15 -13.28
CA VAL A 18 -19.02 -0.51 -12.14
C VAL A 18 -17.56 -0.18 -12.48
N TYR A 19 -16.86 -1.05 -13.20
CA TYR A 19 -15.52 -0.74 -13.71
C TYR A 19 -15.49 0.53 -14.55
N LYS A 20 -16.49 0.71 -15.45
CA LYS A 20 -16.60 1.90 -16.31
C LYS A 20 -16.89 3.16 -15.50
N GLU A 21 -17.71 3.05 -14.44
CA GLU A 21 -18.00 4.17 -13.53
C GLU A 21 -16.75 4.61 -12.78
N VAL A 22 -15.99 3.66 -12.18
CA VAL A 22 -14.72 3.96 -11.50
C VAL A 22 -13.75 4.62 -12.47
N ARG A 23 -13.60 4.07 -13.69
CA ARG A 23 -12.74 4.67 -14.73
C ARG A 23 -13.14 6.10 -15.04
N LYS A 24 -14.45 6.35 -15.22
CA LYS A 24 -14.96 7.69 -15.47
C LYS A 24 -14.66 8.67 -14.34
N VAL A 25 -14.78 8.22 -13.08
CA VAL A 25 -14.42 9.07 -11.92
C VAL A 25 -12.94 9.41 -11.93
N VAL A 26 -12.06 8.43 -12.19
CA VAL A 26 -10.61 8.64 -12.29
C VAL A 26 -10.28 9.66 -13.39
N ASP A 27 -10.86 9.49 -14.58
CA ASP A 27 -10.63 10.37 -15.75
C ASP A 27 -11.18 11.80 -15.50
N ASP A 28 -12.44 11.92 -15.06
CA ASP A 28 -13.13 13.21 -14.82
C ASP A 28 -12.39 14.07 -13.78
N HIS A 29 -11.82 13.45 -12.74
CA HIS A 29 -11.09 14.13 -11.68
C HIS A 29 -9.59 14.21 -11.90
N LYS A 30 -9.08 13.74 -13.05
CA LYS A 30 -7.64 13.73 -13.39
C LYS A 30 -6.79 13.10 -12.30
N LEU A 31 -7.25 11.95 -11.77
CA LEU A 31 -6.54 11.24 -10.73
C LEU A 31 -5.47 10.32 -11.32
N HIS A 32 -4.40 10.14 -10.56
CA HIS A 32 -3.47 9.04 -10.79
C HIS A 32 -3.88 7.84 -9.94
N THR A 33 -3.78 6.62 -10.50
CA THR A 33 -3.99 5.39 -9.74
C THR A 33 -2.79 4.48 -9.84
N VAL A 34 -2.41 3.86 -8.72
CA VAL A 34 -1.39 2.82 -8.76
C VAL A 34 -1.86 1.60 -9.56
N CYS A 35 -3.18 1.42 -9.68
CA CYS A 35 -3.77 0.34 -10.46
C CYS A 35 -3.36 0.40 -11.94
N GLU A 36 -3.38 1.59 -12.53
CA GLU A 36 -2.97 1.83 -13.92
C GLU A 36 -1.45 1.93 -14.04
N SER A 37 -0.82 2.82 -13.26
CA SER A 37 0.61 3.12 -13.37
C SER A 37 1.50 1.91 -13.07
N ALA A 38 1.09 1.04 -12.13
CA ALA A 38 1.82 -0.18 -11.79
C ALA A 38 1.36 -1.42 -12.59
N HIS A 39 0.45 -1.28 -13.56
CA HIS A 39 -0.15 -2.40 -14.31
C HIS A 39 -0.66 -3.51 -13.36
N CYS A 40 -1.44 -3.12 -12.35
CA CYS A 40 -1.89 -4.03 -11.31
C CYS A 40 -2.78 -5.16 -11.87
N PRO A 41 -2.47 -6.44 -11.62
CA PRO A 41 -3.25 -7.56 -12.14
C PRO A 41 -4.68 -7.59 -11.58
N ASN A 42 -4.92 -6.96 -10.42
CA ASN A 42 -6.22 -6.96 -9.74
C ASN A 42 -7.11 -5.78 -10.18
N MET A 43 -6.65 -4.89 -11.07
CA MET A 43 -7.42 -3.71 -11.48
C MET A 43 -8.83 -4.06 -11.94
N GLY A 44 -8.96 -5.12 -12.76
CA GLY A 44 -10.27 -5.57 -13.26
C GLY A 44 -11.22 -5.98 -12.15
N GLU A 45 -10.73 -6.66 -11.13
CA GLU A 45 -11.53 -7.10 -9.98
C GLU A 45 -11.84 -5.95 -9.02
N CYS A 46 -10.82 -5.18 -8.60
CA CYS A 46 -10.98 -4.08 -7.67
C CYS A 46 -11.94 -3.01 -8.21
N TRP A 47 -11.77 -2.60 -9.46
CA TRP A 47 -12.64 -1.60 -10.07
C TRP A 47 -14.06 -2.12 -10.34
N ALA A 48 -14.23 -3.42 -10.62
CA ALA A 48 -15.56 -4.03 -10.69
C ALA A 48 -16.27 -4.08 -9.32
N ARG A 49 -15.52 -4.01 -8.22
CA ARG A 49 -16.02 -3.86 -6.84
C ARG A 49 -16.18 -2.41 -6.40
N GLY A 50 -15.90 -1.45 -7.28
CA GLY A 50 -16.00 -0.03 -7.00
C GLY A 50 -14.82 0.56 -6.23
N THR A 51 -13.68 -0.16 -6.11
CA THR A 51 -12.52 0.28 -5.34
C THR A 51 -11.31 0.57 -6.24
N ALA A 52 -10.59 1.65 -5.94
CA ALA A 52 -9.32 2.00 -6.58
C ALA A 52 -8.34 2.55 -5.54
N THR A 53 -7.05 2.32 -5.74
CA THR A 53 -6.00 2.93 -4.92
C THR A 53 -5.54 4.21 -5.59
N VAL A 54 -5.86 5.36 -4.98
CA VAL A 54 -5.49 6.67 -5.52
C VAL A 54 -4.04 6.96 -5.21
N MET A 55 -3.30 7.47 -6.21
CA MET A 55 -1.91 7.88 -6.06
C MET A 55 -1.82 9.40 -6.13
N ILE A 56 -1.34 10.03 -5.06
CA ILE A 56 -1.16 11.47 -4.94
C ILE A 56 0.29 11.91 -5.19
N LEU A 57 0.53 13.20 -5.26
CA LEU A 57 1.82 13.84 -5.53
C LEU A 57 2.34 13.59 -6.95
N GLY A 58 1.42 13.28 -7.89
CA GLY A 58 1.72 13.06 -9.29
C GLY A 58 2.08 11.62 -9.62
N ASN A 59 2.76 11.41 -10.74
CA ASN A 59 3.06 10.09 -11.30
C ASN A 59 4.56 9.86 -11.57
N VAL A 60 5.43 10.79 -11.20
CA VAL A 60 6.90 10.66 -11.31
C VAL A 60 7.51 10.55 -9.93
N CYS A 61 8.24 9.46 -9.67
CA CYS A 61 8.84 9.15 -8.38
C CYS A 61 10.33 9.49 -8.37
N THR A 62 10.84 10.09 -7.29
CA THR A 62 12.27 10.36 -7.12
C THR A 62 13.09 9.12 -6.78
N ARG A 63 12.43 7.98 -6.50
CA ARG A 63 13.09 6.72 -6.14
C ARG A 63 12.98 5.67 -7.24
N SER A 64 14.02 4.84 -7.37
CA SER A 64 14.16 3.81 -8.40
C SER A 64 14.05 2.40 -7.83
N CYS A 65 12.92 2.08 -7.20
CA CYS A 65 12.67 0.72 -6.70
C CYS A 65 12.59 -0.25 -7.87
N ARG A 66 13.44 -1.30 -7.86
CA ARG A 66 13.60 -2.21 -9.00
C ARG A 66 12.42 -3.15 -9.26
N PHE A 67 11.41 -3.11 -8.41
CA PHE A 67 10.15 -3.87 -8.58
C PHE A 67 9.00 -3.00 -9.10
N CYS A 68 9.14 -1.67 -9.04
CA CYS A 68 8.07 -0.72 -9.25
C CYS A 68 8.05 -0.19 -10.69
N ASN A 69 6.87 -0.17 -11.31
CA ASN A 69 6.68 0.30 -12.68
C ASN A 69 6.37 1.79 -12.78
N ILE A 70 6.38 2.52 -11.67
CA ILE A 70 6.20 3.98 -11.67
C ILE A 70 7.42 4.64 -12.32
N GLU A 71 7.17 5.65 -13.12
CA GLU A 71 8.23 6.43 -13.78
C GLU A 71 9.17 7.05 -12.75
N THR A 72 10.47 6.84 -12.93
CA THR A 72 11.51 7.44 -12.09
C THR A 72 12.05 8.70 -12.72
N GLY A 73 12.08 9.81 -11.94
CA GLY A 73 12.58 11.09 -12.44
C GLY A 73 12.52 12.16 -11.37
N ARG A 74 12.70 13.40 -11.81
CA ARG A 74 12.50 14.57 -10.95
C ARG A 74 11.19 15.25 -11.36
N PRO A 75 10.15 15.20 -10.52
CA PRO A 75 8.90 15.91 -10.78
C PRO A 75 9.13 17.42 -10.91
N THR A 76 8.42 18.04 -11.84
CA THR A 76 8.53 19.50 -12.09
C THR A 76 7.39 20.28 -11.50
N GLU A 77 6.28 19.61 -11.12
CA GLU A 77 5.05 20.24 -10.66
C GLU A 77 4.61 19.70 -9.31
N LEU A 78 3.92 20.52 -8.55
CA LEU A 78 3.19 20.16 -7.34
C LEU A 78 1.77 20.72 -7.46
N ASP A 79 0.78 19.82 -7.55
CA ASP A 79 -0.61 20.21 -7.70
C ASP A 79 -1.29 20.36 -6.34
N LEU A 80 -1.41 21.60 -5.87
CA LEU A 80 -2.08 21.91 -4.61
C LEU A 80 -3.61 21.73 -4.65
N GLY A 81 -4.20 21.55 -5.83
CA GLY A 81 -5.63 21.24 -6.00
C GLY A 81 -5.94 19.73 -5.91
N GLU A 82 -4.93 18.88 -5.94
CA GLU A 82 -5.09 17.42 -5.90
C GLU A 82 -5.85 16.92 -4.66
N PRO A 83 -5.61 17.40 -3.41
CA PRO A 83 -6.35 16.97 -2.23
C PRO A 83 -7.87 17.12 -2.34
N ALA A 84 -8.33 18.24 -2.88
CA ALA A 84 -9.77 18.50 -3.05
C ALA A 84 -10.40 17.58 -4.10
N ARG A 85 -9.70 17.31 -5.21
CA ARG A 85 -10.17 16.38 -6.27
C ARG A 85 -10.22 14.95 -5.79
N VAL A 86 -9.24 14.52 -5.01
CA VAL A 86 -9.23 13.19 -4.38
C VAL A 86 -10.42 13.03 -3.45
N ALA A 87 -10.67 14.00 -2.56
CA ALA A 87 -11.81 13.95 -1.65
C ALA A 87 -13.15 13.91 -2.39
N ALA A 88 -13.32 14.74 -3.43
CA ALA A 88 -14.52 14.72 -4.26
C ALA A 88 -14.73 13.36 -4.96
N SER A 89 -13.66 12.70 -5.37
CA SER A 89 -13.72 11.38 -6.00
C SER A 89 -14.13 10.29 -5.03
N VAL A 90 -13.56 10.29 -3.81
CA VAL A 90 -13.92 9.38 -2.73
C VAL A 90 -15.41 9.53 -2.39
N ALA A 91 -15.90 10.77 -2.27
CA ALA A 91 -17.32 11.05 -2.03
C ALA A 91 -18.21 10.55 -3.17
N LYS A 92 -17.83 10.82 -4.43
CA LYS A 92 -18.60 10.37 -5.61
C LYS A 92 -18.66 8.84 -5.73
N MET A 93 -17.58 8.13 -5.36
CA MET A 93 -17.56 6.67 -5.36
C MET A 93 -18.27 6.05 -4.15
N GLY A 94 -18.60 6.84 -3.13
CA GLY A 94 -19.29 6.34 -1.93
C GLY A 94 -18.48 5.30 -1.15
N LEU A 95 -17.15 5.46 -1.10
CA LEU A 95 -16.26 4.47 -0.50
C LEU A 95 -16.44 4.43 1.03
N LYS A 96 -16.58 3.24 1.58
CA LYS A 96 -16.49 2.99 3.04
C LYS A 96 -15.06 2.94 3.52
N HIS A 97 -14.14 2.53 2.65
CA HIS A 97 -12.71 2.44 2.90
C HIS A 97 -11.96 2.95 1.66
N CYS A 98 -11.06 3.90 1.83
CA CYS A 98 -10.21 4.36 0.74
C CYS A 98 -8.73 4.13 1.05
N VAL A 99 -7.98 3.69 0.05
CA VAL A 99 -6.52 3.56 0.13
C VAL A 99 -5.90 4.65 -0.71
N ILE A 100 -5.04 5.44 -0.07
CA ILE A 100 -4.25 6.50 -0.72
C ILE A 100 -2.79 6.09 -0.66
N THR A 101 -2.10 6.24 -1.77
CA THR A 101 -0.64 6.10 -1.85
C THR A 101 -0.03 7.30 -2.54
N SER A 102 1.28 7.37 -2.63
CA SER A 102 1.98 8.42 -3.38
C SER A 102 3.23 7.91 -4.07
N VAL A 103 3.73 8.70 -5.00
CA VAL A 103 5.14 8.66 -5.39
C VAL A 103 6.01 9.24 -4.27
N ALA A 104 7.29 8.88 -4.20
CA ALA A 104 8.23 9.58 -3.32
C ALA A 104 8.61 10.94 -3.95
N ARG A 105 8.64 11.97 -3.12
CA ARG A 105 8.98 13.36 -3.47
C ARG A 105 10.14 13.84 -2.59
N ASP A 106 11.26 13.10 -2.65
CA ASP A 106 12.41 13.36 -1.79
C ASP A 106 13.06 14.74 -2.05
N GLU A 107 12.68 15.41 -3.15
CA GLU A 107 13.11 16.76 -3.50
C GLU A 107 12.31 17.87 -2.79
N LEU A 108 11.14 17.54 -2.25
CA LEU A 108 10.37 18.46 -1.41
C LEU A 108 10.94 18.47 0.01
N GLU A 109 10.93 19.63 0.65
CA GLU A 109 11.50 19.79 2.01
C GLU A 109 10.83 18.85 3.02
N ASP A 110 9.50 18.69 2.92
CA ASP A 110 8.67 17.82 3.76
C ASP A 110 8.33 16.48 3.12
N GLY A 111 8.94 16.13 1.98
CA GLY A 111 8.64 14.90 1.25
C GLY A 111 7.17 14.78 0.79
N GLY A 112 6.41 15.88 0.79
CA GLY A 112 4.99 15.95 0.47
C GLY A 112 4.06 15.70 1.67
N ALA A 113 4.55 15.71 2.90
CA ALA A 113 3.75 15.46 4.11
C ALA A 113 2.57 16.43 4.26
N SER A 114 2.72 17.70 3.88
CA SER A 114 1.65 18.70 3.89
C SER A 114 0.50 18.34 2.92
N VAL A 115 0.81 17.80 1.75
CA VAL A 115 -0.20 17.34 0.77
C VAL A 115 -0.92 16.08 1.28
N TRP A 116 -0.19 15.16 1.92
CA TRP A 116 -0.77 14.01 2.59
C TRP A 116 -1.79 14.45 3.65
N ALA A 117 -1.38 15.34 4.55
CA ALA A 117 -2.25 15.85 5.62
C ALA A 117 -3.48 16.58 5.05
N ALA A 118 -3.30 17.41 4.01
CA ALA A 118 -4.39 18.10 3.34
C ALA A 118 -5.37 17.11 2.70
N THR A 119 -4.88 16.03 2.07
CA THR A 119 -5.71 15.01 1.44
C THR A 119 -6.54 14.25 2.46
N ILE A 120 -5.94 13.79 3.56
CA ILE A 120 -6.62 13.09 4.65
C ILE A 120 -7.74 13.97 5.23
N ARG A 121 -7.41 15.23 5.58
CA ARG A 121 -8.39 16.18 6.13
C ARG A 121 -9.52 16.49 5.16
N ALA A 122 -9.23 16.66 3.87
CA ALA A 122 -10.25 16.90 2.84
C ALA A 122 -11.22 15.73 2.70
N ILE A 123 -10.72 14.48 2.71
CA ILE A 123 -11.56 13.28 2.69
C ILE A 123 -12.39 13.21 3.95
N ARG A 124 -11.79 13.36 5.13
CA ARG A 124 -12.49 13.32 6.41
C ARG A 124 -13.61 14.34 6.49
N HIS A 125 -13.39 15.54 5.96
CA HIS A 125 -14.40 16.59 5.90
C HIS A 125 -15.57 16.24 4.96
N GLN A 126 -15.30 15.69 3.77
CA GLN A 126 -16.35 15.38 2.79
C GLN A 126 -17.08 14.06 3.06
N THR A 127 -16.36 13.07 3.63
CA THR A 127 -16.86 11.72 3.89
C THR A 127 -16.45 11.24 5.28
N PRO A 128 -17.04 11.76 6.37
CA PRO A 128 -16.61 11.48 7.73
C PRO A 128 -16.64 9.99 8.10
N GLY A 129 -17.53 9.20 7.48
CA GLY A 129 -17.67 7.76 7.70
C GLY A 129 -16.71 6.88 6.91
N THR A 130 -15.89 7.44 6.02
CA THR A 130 -14.92 6.67 5.22
C THR A 130 -13.67 6.38 6.03
N ALA A 131 -13.29 5.11 6.15
CA ALA A 131 -11.99 4.72 6.71
C ALA A 131 -10.87 5.08 5.74
N ILE A 132 -9.80 5.69 6.24
CA ILE A 132 -8.68 6.19 5.43
C ILE A 132 -7.43 5.38 5.74
N GLU A 133 -6.98 4.57 4.77
CA GLU A 133 -5.68 3.91 4.81
C GLU A 133 -4.69 4.70 3.96
N VAL A 134 -3.51 4.99 4.52
CA VAL A 134 -2.44 5.70 3.83
C VAL A 134 -1.23 4.79 3.67
N LEU A 135 -0.82 4.53 2.41
CA LEU A 135 0.40 3.80 2.09
C LEU A 135 1.51 4.79 1.75
N ILE A 136 2.30 5.14 2.75
CA ILE A 136 3.29 6.23 2.68
C ILE A 136 4.71 5.73 2.35
N PRO A 137 5.58 6.59 1.77
CA PRO A 137 7.03 6.38 1.75
C PRO A 137 7.62 6.51 3.17
N ASP A 138 8.92 6.21 3.33
CA ASP A 138 9.59 6.27 4.63
C ASP A 138 9.93 7.70 5.12
N MET A 139 9.43 8.73 4.46
CA MET A 139 9.67 10.16 4.75
C MET A 139 11.15 10.48 5.01
N GLN A 140 12.08 9.73 4.39
CA GLN A 140 13.53 9.80 4.62
C GLN A 140 13.95 9.64 6.11
N GLY A 141 13.07 9.12 6.96
CA GLY A 141 13.26 9.01 8.41
C GLY A 141 13.09 10.34 9.16
N LYS A 142 12.47 11.34 8.55
CA LYS A 142 12.19 12.63 9.20
C LYS A 142 10.93 12.51 10.04
N GLN A 143 11.09 12.52 11.36
CA GLN A 143 9.98 12.38 12.30
C GLN A 143 8.93 13.48 12.12
N ARG A 144 9.35 14.74 11.97
CA ARG A 144 8.45 15.88 11.75
C ARG A 144 7.47 15.63 10.61
N ASP A 145 7.98 15.08 9.49
CA ASP A 145 7.18 14.88 8.28
C ASP A 145 6.22 13.70 8.46
N LEU A 146 6.66 12.63 9.15
CA LEU A 146 5.79 11.53 9.53
C LEU A 146 4.70 12.00 10.52
N ASP A 147 5.06 12.78 11.54
CA ASP A 147 4.11 13.34 12.50
C ASP A 147 3.06 14.23 11.82
N THR A 148 3.44 15.03 10.80
CA THR A 148 2.50 15.82 10.02
C THR A 148 1.40 14.97 9.37
N ILE A 149 1.74 13.77 8.88
CA ILE A 149 0.77 12.82 8.31
C ILE A 149 -0.09 12.21 9.42
N LEU A 150 0.52 11.79 10.52
CA LEU A 150 -0.17 11.16 11.65
C LEU A 150 -1.12 12.15 12.34
N ASP A 151 -0.77 13.44 12.44
CA ASP A 151 -1.61 14.51 12.99
C ASP A 151 -2.86 14.81 12.12
N ALA A 152 -2.91 14.30 10.90
CA ALA A 152 -4.10 14.33 10.07
C ALA A 152 -5.06 13.15 10.33
N GLU A 153 -4.70 12.24 11.24
CA GLU A 153 -5.50 11.12 11.76
C GLU A 153 -6.02 10.15 10.68
N PRO A 154 -5.13 9.52 9.89
CA PRO A 154 -5.54 8.36 9.10
C PRO A 154 -5.99 7.22 10.04
N ASP A 155 -6.88 6.33 9.56
CA ASP A 155 -7.32 5.17 10.36
C ASP A 155 -6.27 4.05 10.38
N ILE A 156 -5.58 3.86 9.25
CA ILE A 156 -4.52 2.85 9.10
C ILE A 156 -3.28 3.51 8.46
N LEU A 157 -2.14 3.36 9.13
CA LEU A 157 -0.85 3.67 8.53
C LEU A 157 -0.24 2.41 7.93
N ASN A 158 -0.10 2.41 6.61
CA ASN A 158 0.56 1.37 5.85
C ASN A 158 1.93 1.89 5.37
N HIS A 159 2.97 1.11 5.62
CA HIS A 159 4.29 1.32 5.04
C HIS A 159 4.93 -0.04 4.75
N ASN A 160 5.20 -0.32 3.48
CA ASN A 160 5.70 -1.62 3.08
C ASN A 160 7.20 -1.78 3.35
N VAL A 161 7.60 -2.88 3.98
CA VAL A 161 9.02 -3.29 4.05
C VAL A 161 9.48 -3.95 2.74
N GLU A 162 8.53 -4.42 1.93
CA GLU A 162 8.66 -5.00 0.58
C GLU A 162 9.46 -6.29 0.49
N THR A 163 10.55 -6.44 1.24
CA THR A 163 11.40 -7.63 1.23
C THR A 163 12.22 -7.73 2.52
N VAL A 164 12.92 -8.85 2.69
CA VAL A 164 13.82 -9.13 3.81
C VAL A 164 15.04 -8.20 3.84
N GLU A 165 15.68 -8.04 4.99
CA GLU A 165 16.78 -7.08 5.21
C GLU A 165 17.91 -7.21 4.19
N ARG A 166 18.43 -8.43 3.94
CA ARG A 166 19.54 -8.69 3.01
C ARG A 166 19.24 -8.16 1.59
N LEU A 167 17.99 -8.22 1.17
CA LEU A 167 17.58 -7.86 -0.20
C LEU A 167 17.22 -6.39 -0.38
N GLN A 168 17.14 -5.58 0.70
CA GLN A 168 16.69 -4.19 0.61
C GLN A 168 17.40 -3.38 -0.47
N ARG A 169 18.73 -3.36 -0.46
CA ARG A 169 19.50 -2.58 -1.44
C ARG A 169 19.31 -3.06 -2.88
N ARG A 170 19.09 -4.37 -3.07
CA ARG A 170 18.83 -4.95 -4.39
C ARG A 170 17.45 -4.60 -4.91
N VAL A 171 16.45 -4.52 -4.03
CA VAL A 171 15.03 -4.34 -4.37
C VAL A 171 14.61 -2.87 -4.30
N ARG A 172 15.08 -2.15 -3.25
CA ARG A 172 14.71 -0.76 -2.92
C ARG A 172 15.97 0.07 -2.68
N VAL A 173 16.54 0.64 -3.73
CA VAL A 173 17.89 1.27 -3.71
C VAL A 173 18.02 2.37 -2.63
N GLN A 174 17.01 3.23 -2.45
CA GLN A 174 17.04 4.37 -1.52
C GLN A 174 16.40 4.07 -0.15
N ALA A 175 15.62 3.01 -0.03
CA ALA A 175 14.99 2.65 1.24
C ALA A 175 15.90 1.79 2.10
N ARG A 176 15.61 1.73 3.40
CA ARG A 176 16.35 0.95 4.39
C ARG A 176 15.39 0.13 5.24
N TYR A 177 15.83 -1.05 5.65
CA TYR A 177 15.02 -1.96 6.47
C TYR A 177 14.72 -1.36 7.85
N ASP A 178 15.75 -0.89 8.53
CA ASP A 178 15.68 -0.22 9.84
C ASP A 178 14.76 1.00 9.83
N ARG A 179 14.83 1.80 8.76
CA ARG A 179 13.96 2.97 8.58
C ARG A 179 12.51 2.58 8.35
N SER A 180 12.24 1.54 7.55
CA SER A 180 10.88 1.05 7.32
C SER A 180 10.25 0.52 8.62
N ARG A 181 11.01 -0.21 9.44
CA ARG A 181 10.59 -0.64 10.77
C ARG A 181 10.35 0.56 11.70
N TRP A 182 11.23 1.56 11.65
CA TRP A 182 11.07 2.77 12.46
C TRP A 182 9.74 3.49 12.13
N VAL A 183 9.36 3.64 10.85
CA VAL A 183 8.08 4.25 10.45
C VAL A 183 6.90 3.53 11.10
N LEU A 184 6.88 2.20 11.04
CA LEU A 184 5.81 1.37 11.62
C LEU A 184 5.78 1.48 13.14
N ARG A 185 6.94 1.36 13.80
CA ARG A 185 7.08 1.47 15.26
C ARG A 185 6.70 2.87 15.77
N HIS A 186 7.11 3.93 15.05
CA HIS A 186 6.73 5.29 15.42
C HIS A 186 5.22 5.51 15.32
N ALA A 187 4.59 5.07 14.23
CA ALA A 187 3.13 5.14 14.11
C ALA A 187 2.43 4.31 15.21
N LYS A 188 2.95 3.13 15.51
CA LYS A 188 2.41 2.28 16.57
C LYS A 188 2.53 2.93 17.96
N SER A 189 3.63 3.61 18.25
CA SER A 189 3.82 4.35 19.52
C SER A 189 2.82 5.50 19.71
N ARG A 190 2.14 5.90 18.63
CA ARG A 190 1.07 6.89 18.62
C ARG A 190 -0.33 6.26 18.47
N ASP A 191 -0.47 4.96 18.79
CA ASP A 191 -1.71 4.18 18.78
C ASP A 191 -2.38 4.03 17.41
N PHE A 192 -1.62 4.18 16.30
CA PHE A 192 -2.15 3.89 14.97
C PHE A 192 -2.18 2.38 14.71
N ILE A 193 -3.17 1.96 13.92
CA ILE A 193 -3.16 0.63 13.30
C ILE A 193 -2.10 0.65 12.20
N THR A 194 -1.16 -0.28 12.29
CA THR A 194 -0.05 -0.38 11.35
C THR A 194 -0.18 -1.58 10.43
N LYS A 195 0.15 -1.37 9.17
CA LYS A 195 0.10 -2.37 8.12
C LYS A 195 1.39 -2.37 7.31
N THR A 196 1.80 -3.54 6.85
CA THR A 196 2.95 -3.70 5.95
C THR A 196 2.75 -4.82 4.96
N SER A 197 3.58 -4.85 3.92
CA SER A 197 3.57 -5.87 2.89
C SER A 197 4.97 -6.39 2.59
N ILE A 198 5.04 -7.67 2.24
CA ILE A 198 6.25 -8.35 1.77
C ILE A 198 5.94 -9.02 0.42
N MET A 199 6.78 -8.77 -0.57
CA MET A 199 6.75 -9.49 -1.83
C MET A 199 7.60 -10.75 -1.72
N LEU A 200 7.08 -11.88 -2.20
CA LEU A 200 7.81 -13.15 -2.28
C LEU A 200 8.23 -13.46 -3.72
N GLY A 201 9.34 -14.18 -3.85
CA GLY A 201 9.89 -14.58 -5.14
C GLY A 201 10.93 -13.62 -5.71
N VAL A 202 11.63 -12.85 -4.84
CA VAL A 202 12.75 -11.96 -5.21
C VAL A 202 14.11 -12.48 -4.75
N GLY A 203 14.16 -13.69 -4.15
CA GLY A 203 15.39 -14.38 -3.70
C GLY A 203 15.57 -14.43 -2.17
N GLU A 204 14.51 -14.22 -1.42
CA GLU A 204 14.43 -14.41 0.02
C GLU A 204 14.45 -15.91 0.40
N THR A 205 15.02 -16.25 1.56
CA THR A 205 14.93 -17.58 2.14
C THR A 205 13.77 -17.67 3.15
N ARG A 206 13.36 -18.89 3.50
CA ARG A 206 12.32 -19.14 4.50
C ARG A 206 12.70 -18.55 5.87
N GLU A 207 13.93 -18.72 6.27
CA GLU A 207 14.47 -18.23 7.55
C GLU A 207 14.45 -16.70 7.60
N GLU A 208 14.78 -16.05 6.50
CA GLU A 208 14.73 -14.59 6.39
C GLU A 208 13.31 -14.04 6.46
N ILE A 209 12.34 -14.73 5.86
CA ILE A 209 10.92 -14.36 5.97
C ILE A 209 10.47 -14.47 7.44
N ILE A 210 10.78 -15.60 8.09
CA ILE A 210 10.47 -15.83 9.52
C ILE A 210 11.09 -14.74 10.39
N GLN A 211 12.37 -14.39 10.16
CA GLN A 211 13.02 -13.33 10.92
C GLN A 211 12.34 -11.98 10.70
N THR A 212 12.04 -11.63 9.45
CA THR A 212 11.32 -10.40 9.11
C THR A 212 9.95 -10.34 9.80
N MET A 213 9.20 -11.44 9.83
CA MET A 213 7.92 -11.50 10.53
C MET A 213 8.07 -11.30 12.04
N LYS A 214 9.10 -11.88 12.67
CA LYS A 214 9.42 -11.66 14.09
C LYS A 214 9.77 -10.21 14.37
N ASP A 215 10.64 -9.61 13.54
CA ASP A 215 11.01 -8.20 13.65
C ASP A 215 9.79 -7.28 13.58
N LEU A 216 8.84 -7.56 12.68
CA LEU A 216 7.60 -6.82 12.56
C LEU A 216 6.66 -7.02 13.75
N ARG A 217 6.69 -8.20 14.39
CA ARG A 217 5.94 -8.43 15.63
C ARG A 217 6.57 -7.72 16.82
N GLU A 218 7.90 -7.61 16.89
CA GLU A 218 8.58 -6.78 17.89
C GLU A 218 8.18 -5.30 17.76
N ASP A 219 7.95 -4.82 16.52
CA ASP A 219 7.45 -3.47 16.24
C ASP A 219 5.91 -3.35 16.41
N ASP A 220 5.24 -4.40 16.89
CA ASP A 220 3.80 -4.52 17.14
C ASP A 220 2.92 -4.19 15.91
N VAL A 221 3.38 -4.58 14.72
CA VAL A 221 2.62 -4.40 13.47
C VAL A 221 1.35 -5.24 13.50
N ASN A 222 0.22 -4.64 13.13
CA ASN A 222 -1.11 -5.24 13.27
C ASN A 222 -1.51 -6.10 12.07
N ILE A 223 -1.23 -5.62 10.85
CA ILE A 223 -1.68 -6.24 9.59
C ILE A 223 -0.48 -6.53 8.70
N LEU A 224 -0.36 -7.77 8.23
CA LEU A 224 0.69 -8.19 7.31
C LEU A 224 0.09 -8.75 6.02
N THR A 225 0.66 -8.37 4.87
CA THR A 225 0.27 -8.94 3.58
C THR A 225 1.44 -9.57 2.86
N PHE A 226 1.20 -10.70 2.18
CA PHE A 226 2.15 -11.38 1.32
C PHE A 226 1.60 -11.52 -0.09
N GLY A 227 2.38 -11.15 -1.10
CA GLY A 227 2.04 -11.31 -2.50
C GLY A 227 3.21 -11.77 -3.35
N GLN A 228 2.93 -12.46 -4.46
CA GLN A 228 3.96 -12.84 -5.42
C GLN A 228 4.52 -11.60 -6.12
N TYR A 229 5.82 -11.45 -6.16
CA TYR A 229 6.48 -10.50 -7.06
C TYR A 229 6.18 -10.84 -8.52
N LEU A 230 5.72 -9.84 -9.27
CA LEU A 230 5.51 -9.96 -10.72
C LEU A 230 6.40 -8.93 -11.41
N GLN A 231 7.31 -9.40 -12.24
CA GLN A 231 8.22 -8.53 -12.97
C GLN A 231 7.44 -7.66 -13.98
N PRO A 232 7.46 -6.30 -13.82
CA PRO A 232 6.69 -5.43 -14.72
C PRO A 232 7.22 -5.42 -16.16
N THR A 233 8.54 -5.31 -16.34
CA THR A 233 9.22 -5.35 -17.64
C THR A 233 10.55 -6.08 -17.51
N PRO A 234 11.19 -6.50 -18.62
CA PRO A 234 12.52 -7.15 -18.60
C PRO A 234 13.64 -6.32 -17.96
N LYS A 235 13.43 -5.00 -17.77
CA LYS A 235 14.40 -4.10 -17.11
C LYS A 235 14.34 -4.17 -15.58
N HIS A 236 13.25 -4.69 -15.01
CA HIS A 236 13.06 -4.85 -13.57
C HIS A 236 13.72 -6.13 -13.06
N LEU A 237 13.74 -6.29 -11.73
CA LEU A 237 14.26 -7.52 -11.12
C LEU A 237 13.59 -8.75 -11.74
N PRO A 238 14.34 -9.79 -12.11
CA PRO A 238 13.74 -11.05 -12.53
C PRO A 238 13.01 -11.71 -11.37
N VAL A 239 11.96 -12.46 -11.66
CA VAL A 239 11.34 -13.35 -10.68
C VAL A 239 12.32 -14.49 -10.39
N ASP A 240 12.66 -14.67 -9.11
CA ASP A 240 13.55 -15.72 -8.66
C ASP A 240 12.82 -17.07 -8.60
N ARG A 241 11.62 -17.08 -8.02
CA ARG A 241 10.77 -18.26 -7.94
C ARG A 241 9.27 -17.91 -7.95
N TRP A 242 8.47 -18.86 -8.34
CA TRP A 242 7.03 -18.82 -8.20
C TRP A 242 6.62 -19.51 -6.90
N VAL A 243 6.04 -18.75 -5.98
CA VAL A 243 5.55 -19.25 -4.70
C VAL A 243 4.19 -19.93 -4.91
N THR A 244 4.01 -21.10 -4.32
CA THR A 244 2.77 -21.85 -4.49
C THR A 244 1.64 -21.32 -3.60
N PRO A 245 0.37 -21.56 -3.95
CA PRO A 245 -0.76 -21.21 -3.08
C PRO A 245 -0.67 -21.84 -1.69
N GLU A 246 -0.13 -23.08 -1.61
CA GLU A 246 0.07 -23.80 -0.36
C GLU A 246 1.09 -23.08 0.54
N GLU A 247 2.20 -22.60 -0.03
CA GLU A 247 3.19 -21.83 0.74
C GLU A 247 2.61 -20.48 1.23
N PHE A 248 1.77 -19.82 0.42
CA PHE A 248 1.06 -18.62 0.89
C PHE A 248 0.13 -18.93 2.06
N LYS A 249 -0.54 -20.07 2.05
CA LYS A 249 -1.37 -20.53 3.16
C LYS A 249 -0.54 -20.78 4.42
N GLU A 250 0.63 -21.40 4.30
CA GLU A 250 1.57 -21.57 5.43
C GLU A 250 1.97 -20.23 6.05
N TRP A 251 2.28 -19.21 5.22
CA TRP A 251 2.62 -17.88 5.73
C TRP A 251 1.44 -17.19 6.42
N HIS A 252 0.22 -17.39 5.92
CA HIS A 252 -1.00 -16.92 6.59
C HIS A 252 -1.12 -17.53 7.98
N GLU A 253 -1.08 -18.87 8.08
CA GLU A 253 -1.22 -19.60 9.34
C GLU A 253 -0.11 -19.26 10.33
N TYR A 254 1.15 -19.22 9.86
CA TYR A 254 2.28 -18.84 10.70
C TYR A 254 2.16 -17.41 11.23
N GLY A 255 1.79 -16.45 10.39
CA GLY A 255 1.62 -15.06 10.82
C GLY A 255 0.55 -14.90 11.89
N LEU A 256 -0.60 -15.57 11.75
CA LEU A 256 -1.62 -15.57 12.80
C LEU A 256 -1.11 -16.23 14.10
N SER A 257 -0.34 -17.31 13.99
CA SER A 257 0.20 -18.04 15.15
C SER A 257 1.18 -17.22 15.99
N ILE A 258 1.90 -16.28 15.35
CA ILE A 258 2.84 -15.38 16.06
C ILE A 258 2.24 -14.04 16.47
N GLY A 259 0.92 -13.85 16.27
CA GLY A 259 0.15 -12.75 16.85
C GLY A 259 -0.13 -11.55 15.94
N PHE A 260 -0.02 -11.66 14.61
CA PHE A 260 -0.61 -10.64 13.74
C PHE A 260 -2.14 -10.68 13.85
N GLY A 261 -2.78 -9.52 13.89
CA GLY A 261 -4.24 -9.41 13.97
C GLY A 261 -4.93 -9.86 12.68
N VAL A 262 -4.33 -9.51 11.53
CA VAL A 262 -4.76 -9.92 10.19
C VAL A 262 -3.53 -10.26 9.36
N VAL A 263 -3.61 -11.38 8.64
CA VAL A 263 -2.63 -11.77 7.62
C VAL A 263 -3.36 -12.05 6.32
N GLU A 264 -3.07 -11.29 5.27
CA GLU A 264 -3.58 -11.55 3.93
C GLU A 264 -2.44 -12.09 3.07
N SER A 265 -2.58 -13.30 2.58
CA SER A 265 -1.48 -14.00 1.91
C SER A 265 -1.98 -14.77 0.70
N GLY A 266 -1.43 -14.45 -0.47
CA GLY A 266 -1.83 -15.12 -1.71
C GLY A 266 -1.10 -14.61 -2.94
N PRO A 267 -1.13 -15.40 -4.03
CA PRO A 267 -0.35 -15.11 -5.24
C PRO A 267 -0.63 -13.73 -5.86
N LEU A 268 -1.86 -13.28 -5.85
CA LEU A 268 -2.27 -11.99 -6.42
C LEU A 268 -2.45 -10.89 -5.37
N VAL A 269 -2.24 -11.18 -4.07
CA VAL A 269 -2.35 -10.17 -3.01
C VAL A 269 -1.38 -9.01 -3.26
N ARG A 270 -1.86 -7.81 -2.97
CA ARG A 270 -1.12 -6.55 -2.93
C ARG A 270 -1.48 -5.85 -1.62
N SER A 271 -0.68 -4.88 -1.18
CA SER A 271 -0.92 -4.17 0.09
C SER A 271 -2.32 -3.56 0.19
N SER A 272 -2.91 -3.11 -0.91
CA SER A 272 -4.26 -2.55 -0.96
C SER A 272 -5.34 -3.52 -1.46
N TYR A 273 -4.99 -4.79 -1.73
CA TYR A 273 -5.96 -5.79 -2.20
C TYR A 273 -6.90 -6.18 -1.06
N HIS A 274 -8.22 -6.06 -1.28
CA HIS A 274 -9.25 -6.28 -0.26
C HIS A 274 -9.02 -5.52 1.06
N ALA A 275 -8.48 -4.29 0.98
CA ALA A 275 -8.13 -3.51 2.16
C ALA A 275 -9.36 -3.21 3.04
N GLU A 276 -10.56 -3.04 2.46
CA GLU A 276 -11.82 -2.89 3.19
C GLU A 276 -12.08 -4.11 4.08
N GLU A 277 -12.01 -5.32 3.53
CA GLU A 277 -12.23 -6.58 4.28
C GLU A 277 -11.20 -6.78 5.39
N GLN A 278 -9.91 -6.46 5.12
CA GLN A 278 -8.85 -6.52 6.13
C GLN A 278 -9.13 -5.56 7.29
N SER A 279 -9.58 -4.35 6.97
CA SER A 279 -9.93 -3.33 7.95
C SER A 279 -11.15 -3.75 8.76
N GLU A 280 -12.21 -4.25 8.12
CA GLU A 280 -13.41 -4.77 8.81
C GLU A 280 -13.07 -5.93 9.74
N LEU A 281 -12.22 -6.87 9.31
CA LEU A 281 -11.76 -7.98 10.14
C LEU A 281 -10.98 -7.50 11.37
N TYR A 282 -10.15 -6.48 11.20
CA TYR A 282 -9.37 -5.92 12.31
C TYR A 282 -10.25 -5.12 13.28
N PHE A 283 -11.10 -4.21 12.77
CA PHE A 283 -11.98 -3.39 13.59
C PHE A 283 -13.08 -4.22 14.25
N GLY A 284 -13.64 -5.20 13.55
CA GLY A 284 -14.64 -6.12 14.13
C GLY A 284 -14.11 -6.95 15.29
N LYS A 285 -12.80 -7.22 15.34
CA LYS A 285 -12.13 -7.91 16.45
C LYS A 285 -11.73 -6.97 17.60
N ASN A 286 -11.40 -5.69 17.30
CA ASN A 286 -10.65 -4.84 18.23
C ASN A 286 -11.28 -3.48 18.55
N ARG A 287 -11.97 -2.80 17.65
CA ARG A 287 -12.72 -1.51 17.81
C ARG A 287 -13.19 -1.03 16.42
N GLY A 288 -14.24 -0.20 16.38
CA GLY A 288 -14.63 0.53 15.18
C GLY A 288 -13.58 1.58 14.73
N PRO A 289 -13.62 2.04 13.47
CA PRO A 289 -12.70 3.08 12.96
C PRO A 289 -12.81 4.36 13.81
N LYS A 290 -11.70 5.11 13.95
CA LYS A 290 -11.67 6.37 14.71
C LYS A 290 -12.74 7.37 14.25
N SER A 291 -13.15 7.30 12.98
CA SER A 291 -14.24 8.10 12.38
C SER A 291 -15.63 7.86 12.99
N LEU A 292 -15.87 6.73 13.67
CA LEU A 292 -17.16 6.41 14.29
C LEU A 292 -17.19 6.74 15.80
N ALA A 293 -16.06 7.13 16.39
CA ALA A 293 -15.94 7.39 17.83
C ALA A 293 -16.20 8.85 18.22
N SER A 294 -16.45 9.76 17.25
CA SER A 294 -16.67 11.21 17.47
C SER A 294 -18.01 11.72 16.91
N ALA A 295 -19.00 10.85 16.74
CA ALA A 295 -20.37 11.26 16.39
C ALA A 295 -21.30 11.21 17.60
#